data_7bdc845422b05ac35b54816bdada9de3
#
_entry.id   7bdc845422b05ac35b54816bdada9de3
#
_cell.length_a   1.000
_cell.length_b   1.000
_cell.length_c   1.000
_cell.angle_alpha   90.00
_cell.angle_beta   90.00
_cell.angle_gamma   90.00
#
_symmetry.space_group_name_H-M   'P 1'
#
loop_
_entity.id
_entity.type
_entity.pdbx_description
1 polymer ?
#
loop_
_entity_poly.entity_id
_entity_poly.type
_entity_poly.pdbx_seq_one_letter_code
_entity_poly.pdbx_strand_id
1 'polypeptide(L)'
;IPEYVKWFKEVYGDGMITNVTKMENDKYVFKVPLLRNIELTAPYFHDASTWSLSEAVNIMAEYQLGVTLTNDERCNIVAFLKTLTGDQPSILFPILPPSNENTPKPNRN
;
A
#
# COMPACT_ATOMS: atom_id res chain seq x y z
N ILE A 1 15.47 8.26 -16.07
CA ILE A 1 14.74 7.79 -14.88
C ILE A 1 13.26 7.81 -15.21
N PRO A 2 12.54 6.70 -15.06
CA PRO A 2 11.09 6.66 -15.27
C PRO A 2 10.36 7.73 -14.46
N GLU A 3 9.31 8.30 -15.00
CA GLU A 3 8.61 9.43 -14.38
C GLU A 3 7.99 9.07 -13.02
N TYR A 4 7.50 7.84 -12.88
CA TYR A 4 6.99 7.36 -11.58
C TYR A 4 8.07 7.30 -10.50
N VAL A 5 9.33 7.01 -10.87
CA VAL A 5 10.45 7.01 -9.92
C VAL A 5 10.75 8.42 -9.41
N LYS A 6 10.64 9.43 -10.28
CA LYS A 6 10.77 10.84 -9.88
C LYS A 6 9.67 11.22 -8.89
N TRP A 7 8.43 10.86 -9.20
CA TRP A 7 7.30 11.10 -8.33
C TRP A 7 7.46 10.42 -6.96
N PHE A 8 7.88 9.16 -6.94
CA PHE A 8 8.17 8.46 -5.69
C PHE A 8 9.26 9.15 -4.87
N LYS A 9 10.30 9.65 -5.52
CA LYS A 9 11.38 10.38 -4.87
C LYS A 9 10.91 11.68 -4.22
N GLU A 10 10.05 12.42 -4.91
CA GLU A 10 9.50 13.67 -4.41
C GLU A 10 8.57 13.47 -3.22
N VAL A 11 7.74 12.42 -3.27
CA VAL A 11 6.70 12.17 -2.25
C VAL A 11 7.26 11.43 -1.03
N TYR A 12 8.17 10.48 -1.23
CA TYR A 12 8.58 9.52 -0.20
C TYR A 12 10.07 9.55 0.15
N GLY A 13 10.86 10.38 -0.52
CA GLY A 13 12.30 10.47 -0.28
C GLY A 13 13.09 9.23 -0.72
N ASP A 14 14.34 9.16 -0.29
CA ASP A 14 15.26 8.10 -0.69
C ASP A 14 15.03 6.79 0.07
N GLY A 15 14.40 5.88 -0.59
CA GLY A 15 14.58 4.46 -0.55
C GLY A 15 14.50 3.64 0.71
N MET A 16 13.36 3.02 0.91
CA MET A 16 13.21 2.02 1.97
C MET A 16 13.97 0.71 1.68
N ILE A 17 14.12 0.30 0.43
CA ILE A 17 14.74 -0.99 0.08
C ILE A 17 16.25 -0.97 0.23
N THR A 18 16.90 0.15 -0.01
CA THR A 18 18.33 0.30 0.21
C THR A 18 18.75 0.03 1.65
N ASN A 19 17.84 0.17 2.60
CA ASN A 19 18.12 -0.18 4.00
C ASN A 19 18.27 -1.68 4.22
N VAL A 20 17.65 -2.51 3.37
CA VAL A 20 17.72 -3.97 3.44
C VAL A 20 18.88 -4.51 2.61
N THR A 21 18.97 -4.14 1.35
CA THR A 21 19.95 -4.68 0.40
C THR A 21 21.30 -3.96 0.45
N LYS A 22 21.31 -2.70 0.88
CA LYS A 22 22.47 -1.80 0.84
C LYS A 22 23.00 -1.52 -0.57
N MET A 23 22.21 -1.79 -1.60
CA MET A 23 22.57 -1.56 -3.00
C MET A 23 21.86 -0.34 -3.56
N GLU A 24 22.62 0.58 -4.16
CA GLU A 24 22.11 1.80 -4.75
C GLU A 24 21.13 1.53 -5.91
N ASN A 25 21.36 0.45 -6.66
CA ASN A 25 20.51 0.04 -7.76
C ASN A 25 19.11 -0.40 -7.33
N ASP A 26 18.93 -0.73 -6.05
CA ASP A 26 17.64 -1.15 -5.49
C ASP A 26 16.82 0.01 -4.93
N LYS A 27 17.27 1.23 -5.10
CA LYS A 27 16.47 2.42 -4.79
C LYS A 27 15.17 2.39 -5.58
N TYR A 28 14.06 2.57 -4.86
CA TYR A 28 12.70 2.59 -5.42
C TYR A 28 12.24 1.28 -6.07
N VAL A 29 12.96 0.18 -5.82
CA VAL A 29 12.51 -1.16 -6.22
C VAL A 29 11.61 -1.71 -5.11
N PHE A 30 10.40 -2.09 -5.48
CA PHE A 30 9.41 -2.64 -4.56
C PHE A 30 8.98 -4.02 -5.03
N LYS A 31 8.67 -4.90 -4.09
CA LYS A 31 8.02 -6.18 -4.41
C LYS A 31 6.67 -5.92 -5.04
N VAL A 32 6.35 -6.62 -6.14
CA VAL A 32 5.01 -6.57 -6.73
C VAL A 32 4.00 -7.19 -5.76
N PRO A 33 3.02 -6.41 -5.28
CA PRO A 33 2.03 -6.91 -4.33
C PRO A 33 0.97 -7.75 -5.03
N LEU A 34 0.35 -8.65 -4.26
CA LEU A 34 -0.84 -9.36 -4.70
C LEU A 34 -2.05 -8.41 -4.69
N LEU A 35 -2.97 -8.64 -5.64
CA LEU A 35 -4.20 -7.85 -5.74
C LEU A 35 -5.40 -8.51 -5.04
N ARG A 36 -5.25 -9.73 -4.52
CA ARG A 36 -6.31 -10.43 -3.80
C ARG A 36 -6.71 -9.68 -2.54
N ASN A 37 -8.01 -9.47 -2.34
CA ASN A 37 -8.59 -8.74 -1.21
C ASN A 37 -8.16 -7.26 -1.11
N ILE A 38 -7.68 -6.67 -2.19
CA ILE A 38 -7.17 -5.30 -2.17
C ILE A 38 -8.23 -4.28 -1.75
N GLU A 39 -9.51 -4.56 -2.02
CA GLU A 39 -10.63 -3.71 -1.58
C GLU A 39 -10.63 -3.47 -0.06
N LEU A 40 -10.16 -4.45 0.71
CA LEU A 40 -10.20 -4.45 2.16
C LEU A 40 -8.92 -3.93 2.82
N THR A 41 -7.90 -3.62 2.05
CA THR A 41 -6.55 -3.32 2.57
C THR A 41 -6.17 -1.84 2.53
N ALA A 42 -7.16 -0.93 2.47
CA ALA A 42 -6.88 0.48 2.61
C ALA A 42 -6.22 0.78 3.98
N PRO A 43 -5.34 1.75 4.09
CA PRO A 43 -4.85 2.64 3.04
C PRO A 43 -3.82 1.98 2.13
N TYR A 44 -3.70 2.52 0.92
CA TYR A 44 -2.87 1.96 -0.15
C TYR A 44 -1.50 2.62 -0.22
N PHE A 45 -0.58 1.92 -0.93
CA PHE A 45 0.84 2.20 -1.05
C PHE A 45 1.62 1.96 0.26
N HIS A 46 2.93 1.90 0.15
CA HIS A 46 3.82 1.55 1.27
C HIS A 46 3.80 2.58 2.41
N ASP A 47 3.41 3.81 2.13
CA ASP A 47 3.32 4.91 3.09
C ASP A 47 1.89 5.19 3.57
N ALA A 48 0.92 4.38 3.12
CA ALA A 48 -0.49 4.55 3.47
C ALA A 48 -1.09 5.91 3.07
N SER A 49 -0.62 6.50 1.96
CA SER A 49 -1.01 7.85 1.53
C SER A 49 -2.40 7.94 0.92
N THR A 50 -2.93 6.84 0.40
CA THR A 50 -4.16 6.83 -0.38
C THR A 50 -5.20 5.90 0.23
N TRP A 51 -6.36 6.44 0.56
CA TRP A 51 -7.47 5.70 1.18
C TRP A 51 -8.48 5.14 0.18
N SER A 52 -8.56 5.73 -1.01
CA SER A 52 -9.51 5.34 -2.05
C SER A 52 -8.87 4.38 -3.05
N LEU A 53 -9.51 3.23 -3.27
CA LEU A 53 -9.08 2.28 -4.29
C LEU A 53 -9.11 2.90 -5.69
N SER A 54 -10.13 3.69 -5.99
CA SER A 54 -10.26 4.40 -7.27
C SER A 54 -9.10 5.38 -7.51
N GLU A 55 -8.70 6.10 -6.49
CA GLU A 55 -7.56 7.01 -6.54
C GLU A 55 -6.24 6.25 -6.71
N ALA A 56 -6.07 5.15 -5.99
CA ALA A 56 -4.89 4.29 -6.13
C ALA A 56 -4.74 3.74 -7.54
N VAL A 57 -5.83 3.28 -8.17
CA VAL A 57 -5.85 2.84 -9.57
C VAL A 57 -5.46 3.97 -10.51
N ASN A 58 -5.96 5.17 -10.29
CA ASN A 58 -5.64 6.32 -11.12
C ASN A 58 -4.17 6.71 -11.03
N ILE A 59 -3.60 6.74 -9.84
CA ILE A 59 -2.18 7.00 -9.59
C ILE A 59 -1.30 5.96 -10.30
N MET A 60 -1.63 4.68 -10.17
CA MET A 60 -0.86 3.62 -10.82
C MET A 60 -0.93 3.70 -12.34
N ALA A 61 -2.07 4.02 -12.91
CA ALA A 61 -2.21 4.20 -14.36
C ALA A 61 -1.38 5.38 -14.87
N GLU A 62 -1.42 6.50 -14.18
CA GLU A 62 -0.73 7.71 -14.58
C GLU A 62 0.80 7.57 -14.47
N TYR A 63 1.29 7.10 -13.33
CA TYR A 63 2.72 7.10 -13.04
C TYR A 63 3.45 5.83 -13.50
N GLN A 64 2.80 4.69 -13.51
CA GLN A 64 3.42 3.45 -13.94
C GLN A 64 3.25 3.17 -15.44
N LEU A 65 2.07 3.46 -15.99
CA LEU A 65 1.76 3.21 -17.41
C LEU A 65 1.80 4.48 -18.25
N GLY A 66 1.79 5.66 -17.65
CA GLY A 66 1.72 6.93 -18.36
C GLY A 66 0.37 7.17 -19.06
N VAL A 67 -0.70 6.55 -18.56
CA VAL A 67 -2.04 6.60 -19.17
C VAL A 67 -2.99 7.34 -18.24
N THR A 68 -3.81 8.22 -18.82
CA THR A 68 -4.94 8.85 -18.12
C THR A 68 -6.19 8.02 -18.37
N LEU A 69 -6.75 7.44 -17.30
CA LEU A 69 -7.97 6.64 -17.40
C LEU A 69 -9.21 7.52 -17.48
N THR A 70 -10.17 7.11 -18.33
CA THR A 70 -11.51 7.66 -18.28
C THR A 70 -12.25 7.19 -17.02
N ASN A 71 -13.35 7.86 -16.67
CA ASN A 71 -14.18 7.43 -15.52
C ASN A 71 -14.70 6.00 -15.69
N ASP A 72 -15.10 5.62 -16.90
CA ASP A 72 -15.63 4.28 -17.19
C ASP A 72 -14.54 3.22 -17.08
N GLU A 73 -13.33 3.46 -17.60
CA GLU A 73 -12.18 2.57 -17.49
C GLU A 73 -11.78 2.36 -16.02
N ARG A 74 -11.71 3.44 -15.25
CA ARG A 74 -11.41 3.39 -13.83
C ARG A 74 -12.46 2.59 -13.06
N CYS A 75 -13.74 2.85 -13.31
CA CYS A 75 -14.83 2.09 -12.69
C CYS A 75 -14.77 0.61 -13.02
N ASN A 76 -14.46 0.26 -14.27
CA ASN A 76 -14.32 -1.13 -14.69
C ASN A 76 -13.14 -1.83 -13.99
N ILE A 77 -12.01 -1.17 -13.86
CA ILE A 77 -10.85 -1.70 -13.14
C ILE A 77 -11.17 -1.90 -11.66
N VAL A 78 -11.78 -0.92 -11.02
CA VAL A 78 -12.19 -1.01 -9.61
C VAL A 78 -13.21 -2.15 -9.41
N ALA A 79 -14.19 -2.29 -10.30
CA ALA A 79 -15.15 -3.38 -10.25
C ALA A 79 -14.46 -4.75 -10.37
N PHE A 80 -13.48 -4.88 -11.27
CA PHE A 80 -12.67 -6.09 -11.38
C PHE A 80 -11.89 -6.39 -10.09
N LEU A 81 -11.24 -5.40 -9.50
CA LEU A 81 -10.48 -5.57 -8.26
C LEU A 81 -11.36 -6.00 -7.09
N LYS A 82 -12.61 -5.53 -7.05
CA LYS A 82 -13.60 -5.97 -6.05
C LYS A 82 -14.00 -7.42 -6.20
N THR A 83 -13.94 -7.98 -7.40
CA THR A 83 -14.19 -9.42 -7.61
C THR A 83 -13.11 -10.32 -7.00
N LEU A 84 -11.94 -9.78 -6.70
CA LEU A 84 -10.84 -10.50 -6.06
C LEU A 84 -10.97 -10.57 -4.53
N THR A 85 -12.04 -10.03 -3.98
CA THR A 85 -12.34 -10.08 -2.55
C THR A 85 -12.98 -11.41 -2.20
N GLY A 86 -12.33 -12.18 -1.34
CA GLY A 86 -12.84 -13.44 -0.83
C GLY A 86 -13.59 -13.29 0.49
N ASP A 87 -14.19 -14.38 0.94
CA ASP A 87 -14.81 -14.46 2.26
C ASP A 87 -13.76 -14.26 3.36
N GLN A 88 -14.03 -13.38 4.29
CA GLN A 88 -13.11 -13.10 5.39
C GLN A 88 -13.40 -14.06 6.55
N PRO A 89 -12.36 -14.65 7.17
CA PRO A 89 -12.55 -15.45 8.35
C PRO A 89 -13.07 -14.60 9.51
N SER A 90 -13.99 -15.18 10.28
CA SER A 90 -14.44 -14.55 11.53
C SER A 90 -13.34 -14.69 12.58
N ILE A 91 -12.75 -13.58 12.98
CA ILE A 91 -11.68 -13.55 13.97
C ILE A 91 -12.22 -12.93 15.26
N LEU A 92 -12.10 -13.68 16.35
CA LEU A 92 -12.36 -13.17 17.69
C LEU A 92 -11.03 -12.71 18.28
N PHE A 93 -10.92 -11.42 18.54
CA PHE A 93 -9.74 -10.88 19.23
C PHE A 93 -9.74 -11.31 20.70
N PRO A 94 -8.61 -11.81 21.23
CA PRO A 94 -8.53 -12.13 22.63
C PRO A 94 -8.67 -10.86 23.48
N ILE A 95 -9.38 -10.99 24.61
CA ILE A 95 -9.46 -9.92 25.59
C ILE A 95 -8.15 -9.95 26.40
N LEU A 96 -7.36 -8.89 26.27
CA LEU A 96 -6.13 -8.75 27.04
C LEU A 96 -6.46 -8.41 28.48
N PRO A 97 -5.68 -8.92 29.47
CA PRO A 97 -5.85 -8.52 30.84
C PRO A 97 -5.61 -7.02 31.00
N PRO A 98 -6.31 -6.35 31.93
CA PRO A 98 -6.11 -4.93 32.16
C PRO A 98 -4.69 -4.66 32.67
N SER A 99 -4.13 -3.53 32.24
CA SER A 99 -2.85 -3.06 32.73
C SER A 99 -2.91 -2.69 34.20
N ASN A 100 -1.86 -3.00 34.95
CA ASN A 100 -1.70 -2.63 36.35
C ASN A 100 -0.34 -1.93 36.54
N GLU A 101 -0.03 -1.56 37.78
CA GLU A 101 1.21 -0.85 38.11
C GLU A 101 2.49 -1.62 37.74
N ASN A 102 2.40 -2.95 37.69
CA ASN A 102 3.51 -3.84 37.37
C ASN A 102 3.60 -4.14 35.87
N THR A 103 2.68 -3.65 35.05
CA THR A 103 2.69 -3.89 33.63
C THR A 103 3.86 -3.12 32.96
N PRO A 104 4.78 -3.81 32.27
CA PRO A 104 5.88 -3.14 31.58
C PRO A 104 5.38 -2.12 30.55
N LYS A 105 5.95 -0.94 30.54
CA LYS A 105 5.65 0.05 29.50
C LYS A 105 6.25 -0.39 28.18
N PRO A 106 5.55 -0.12 27.04
CA PRO A 106 6.09 -0.45 25.73
C PRO A 106 7.39 0.32 25.48
N ASN A 107 8.38 -0.40 24.99
CA ASN A 107 9.63 0.22 24.54
C ASN A 107 9.41 0.84 23.14
N ARG A 108 9.51 2.15 23.05
CA ARG A 108 9.30 2.90 21.79
C ARG A 108 10.59 3.29 21.06
N ASN A 109 11.66 2.63 21.41
CA ASN A 109 12.93 2.88 20.73
C ASN A 109 12.95 2.32 19.29
#